data_7ad920f45fd50eeb4ffba4bef50f4b7b
#
_entry.id   7ad920f45fd50eeb4ffba4bef50f4b7b
#
_cell.length_a   1.000
_cell.length_b   1.000
_cell.length_c   1.000
_cell.angle_alpha   90.00
_cell.angle_beta   90.00
_cell.angle_gamma   90.00
#
_symmetry.space_group_name_H-M   'P 1'
#
loop_
_entity.id
_entity.type
_entity.pdbx_description
1 polymer ?
#
loop_
_entity_poly.entity_id
_entity_poly.type
_entity_poly.pdbx_seq_one_letter_code
_entity_poly.pdbx_strand_id
1 'polypeptide(L)'
;MIVLDTNVVSEAMKPEPNPAVRSWLNEQVAETLYLSSVTLAELLFGIGALPDGRRKKALTETLDGVLELFGHRVLPFDIGAARHYADLAVAARAAGKGFPTPDGYIAAIAASKGFIIATRDTSPFEAAGVIVVNPWDHR
;
A
#
# COMPACT_ATOMS: atom_id res chain seq x y z
N MET A 1 -5.22 12.94 -0.53
CA MET A 1 -4.14 12.11 0.06
C MET A 1 -4.39 10.65 -0.26
N ILE A 2 -3.35 9.94 -0.67
CA ILE A 2 -3.46 8.60 -1.24
C ILE A 2 -2.46 7.69 -0.53
N VAL A 3 -2.93 6.56 0.01
CA VAL A 3 -2.06 5.50 0.54
C VAL A 3 -1.79 4.51 -0.58
N LEU A 4 -0.53 4.27 -0.88
CA LEU A 4 -0.12 3.30 -1.90
C LEU A 4 -0.11 1.90 -1.27
N ASP A 5 -0.88 0.97 -1.84
CA ASP A 5 -0.84 -0.42 -1.42
C ASP A 5 0.49 -1.07 -1.85
N THR A 6 0.83 -2.16 -1.21
CA THR A 6 2.10 -2.87 -1.44
C THR A 6 2.33 -3.20 -2.91
N ASN A 7 1.29 -3.64 -3.63
CA ASN A 7 1.43 -3.99 -5.05
C ASN A 7 1.82 -2.80 -5.93
N VAL A 8 1.38 -1.58 -5.59
CA VAL A 8 1.74 -0.36 -6.33
C VAL A 8 3.21 -0.02 -6.10
N VAL A 9 3.67 -0.08 -4.86
CA VAL A 9 5.07 0.20 -4.51
C VAL A 9 5.99 -0.85 -5.13
N SER A 10 5.60 -2.12 -5.04
CA SER A 10 6.35 -3.24 -5.61
C SER A 10 6.51 -3.08 -7.13
N GLU A 11 5.44 -2.66 -7.81
CA GLU A 11 5.48 -2.40 -9.25
C GLU A 11 6.43 -1.24 -9.58
N ALA A 12 6.35 -0.16 -8.81
CA ALA A 12 7.20 1.02 -9.02
C ALA A 12 8.70 0.72 -8.81
N MET A 13 9.02 -0.30 -8.00
CA MET A 13 10.40 -0.70 -7.72
C MET A 13 11.03 -1.56 -8.82
N LYS A 14 10.25 -2.04 -9.78
CA LYS A 14 10.78 -2.83 -10.90
C LYS A 14 11.64 -1.97 -11.81
N PRO A 15 12.67 -2.55 -12.46
CA PRO A 15 13.46 -1.83 -13.48
C PRO A 15 12.60 -1.27 -14.60
N GLU A 16 11.56 -2.01 -15.01
CA GLU A 16 10.60 -1.61 -16.04
C GLU A 16 9.17 -1.70 -15.50
N PRO A 17 8.72 -0.68 -14.75
CA PRO A 17 7.37 -0.68 -14.24
C PRO A 17 6.31 -0.67 -15.35
N ASN A 18 5.11 -1.17 -15.03
CA ASN A 18 3.98 -1.05 -15.94
C ASN A 18 3.80 0.42 -16.35
N PRO A 19 3.68 0.71 -17.66
CA PRO A 19 3.60 2.10 -18.14
C PRO A 19 2.43 2.90 -17.57
N ALA A 20 1.27 2.27 -17.37
CA ALA A 20 0.11 2.93 -16.79
C ALA A 20 0.38 3.34 -15.33
N VAL A 21 0.98 2.45 -14.56
CA VAL A 21 1.33 2.73 -13.15
C VAL A 21 2.37 3.85 -13.07
N ARG A 22 3.41 3.78 -13.88
CA ARG A 22 4.43 4.84 -13.94
C ARG A 22 3.81 6.19 -14.28
N SER A 23 2.96 6.22 -15.31
CA SER A 23 2.29 7.44 -15.75
C SER A 23 1.41 8.01 -14.64
N TRP A 24 0.62 7.14 -13.98
CA TRP A 24 -0.22 7.54 -12.87
C TRP A 24 0.58 8.15 -11.72
N LEU A 25 1.66 7.49 -11.32
CA LEU A 25 2.53 7.99 -10.24
C LEU A 25 3.16 9.33 -10.61
N ASN A 26 3.62 9.48 -11.85
CA ASN A 26 4.26 10.72 -12.31
C ASN A 26 3.30 11.91 -12.34
N GLU A 27 2.00 11.67 -12.46
CA GLU A 27 0.98 12.71 -12.45
C GLU A 27 0.58 13.15 -11.04
N GLN A 28 0.97 12.39 -10.01
CA GLN A 28 0.63 12.74 -8.63
C GLN A 28 1.60 13.76 -8.07
N VAL A 29 1.09 14.61 -7.18
CA VAL A 29 1.96 15.48 -6.36
C VAL A 29 2.56 14.59 -5.27
N ALA A 30 3.89 14.52 -5.21
CA ALA A 30 4.59 13.59 -4.33
C ALA A 30 4.16 13.66 -2.86
N GLU A 31 3.93 14.87 -2.36
CA GLU A 31 3.53 15.12 -0.97
C GLU A 31 2.13 14.58 -0.63
N THR A 32 1.34 14.20 -1.63
CA THR A 32 0.01 13.60 -1.43
C THR A 32 0.04 12.08 -1.34
N LEU A 33 1.20 11.48 -1.58
CA LEU A 33 1.39 10.04 -1.56
C LEU A 33 1.97 9.58 -0.23
N TYR A 34 1.39 8.52 0.33
CA TYR A 34 1.76 7.95 1.62
C TYR A 34 1.96 6.45 1.49
N LEU A 35 2.80 5.90 2.36
CA LEU A 35 2.93 4.45 2.56
C LEU A 35 2.36 4.10 3.93
N SER A 36 2.06 2.82 4.14
CA SER A 36 1.79 2.30 5.48
C SER A 36 2.99 1.53 6.02
N SER A 37 3.11 1.46 7.35
CA SER A 37 4.10 0.61 7.99
C SER A 37 3.88 -0.88 7.68
N VAL A 38 2.63 -1.27 7.36
CA VAL A 38 2.29 -2.63 6.95
C VAL A 38 2.90 -2.94 5.58
N THR A 39 2.78 -2.03 4.62
CA THR A 39 3.43 -2.15 3.31
C THR A 39 4.95 -2.27 3.47
N LEU A 40 5.54 -1.44 4.33
CA LEU A 40 6.97 -1.51 4.62
C LEU A 40 7.36 -2.89 5.16
N ALA A 41 6.58 -3.42 6.11
CA ALA A 41 6.84 -4.75 6.66
C ALA A 41 6.76 -5.84 5.59
N GLU A 42 5.77 -5.79 4.70
CA GLU A 42 5.64 -6.75 3.61
C GLU A 42 6.82 -6.68 2.63
N LEU A 43 7.25 -5.48 2.27
CA LEU A 43 8.39 -5.28 1.36
C LEU A 43 9.70 -5.75 2.00
N LEU A 44 9.93 -5.40 3.26
CA LEU A 44 11.12 -5.86 4.00
C LEU A 44 11.17 -7.38 4.12
N PHE A 45 10.03 -8.00 4.42
CA PHE A 45 9.94 -9.46 4.48
C PHE A 45 10.24 -10.09 3.13
N GLY A 46 9.60 -9.60 2.06
CA GLY A 46 9.79 -10.15 0.71
C GLY A 46 11.23 -10.05 0.23
N ILE A 47 11.90 -8.94 0.49
CA ILE A 47 13.30 -8.76 0.14
C ILE A 47 14.20 -9.64 1.04
N GLY A 48 13.92 -9.65 2.34
CA GLY A 48 14.69 -10.43 3.30
C GLY A 48 14.67 -11.94 3.02
N ALA A 49 13.57 -12.44 2.46
CA ALA A 49 13.40 -13.84 2.12
C ALA A 49 14.13 -14.26 0.82
N LEU A 50 14.62 -13.30 0.04
CA LEU A 50 15.38 -13.62 -1.16
C LEU A 50 16.75 -14.22 -0.81
N PRO A 51 17.29 -15.11 -1.69
CA PRO A 51 18.68 -15.55 -1.54
C PRO A 51 19.64 -14.36 -1.62
N ASP A 52 20.75 -14.44 -0.89
CA ASP A 52 21.80 -13.44 -0.99
C ASP A 52 22.32 -13.35 -2.43
N GLY A 53 22.51 -12.12 -2.90
CA GLY A 53 22.96 -11.87 -4.26
C GLY A 53 22.60 -10.48 -4.76
N ARG A 54 22.80 -10.28 -6.04
CA ARG A 54 22.62 -8.97 -6.70
C ARG A 54 21.19 -8.45 -6.62
N ARG A 55 20.22 -9.33 -6.83
CA ARG A 55 18.80 -8.95 -6.82
C ARG A 55 18.38 -8.44 -5.46
N LYS A 56 18.73 -9.18 -4.40
CA LYS A 56 18.43 -8.78 -3.02
C LYS A 56 19.07 -7.44 -2.68
N LYS A 57 20.34 -7.28 -3.05
CA LYS A 57 21.06 -6.02 -2.82
C LYS A 57 20.43 -4.85 -3.56
N ALA A 58 20.10 -5.04 -4.83
CA ALA A 58 19.49 -4.00 -5.66
C ALA A 58 18.13 -3.58 -5.10
N LEU A 59 17.29 -4.55 -4.71
CA LEU A 59 15.98 -4.26 -4.14
C LEU A 59 16.08 -3.57 -2.78
N THR A 60 17.06 -3.96 -1.96
CA THR A 60 17.32 -3.31 -0.67
C THR A 60 17.66 -1.84 -0.87
N GLU A 61 18.56 -1.54 -1.81
CA GLU A 61 18.95 -0.17 -2.12
C GLU A 61 17.78 0.65 -2.69
N THR A 62 16.96 0.03 -3.55
CA THR A 62 15.77 0.68 -4.10
C THR A 62 14.77 1.01 -3.00
N LEU A 63 14.53 0.09 -2.07
CA LEU A 63 13.62 0.33 -0.95
C LEU A 63 14.14 1.44 -0.03
N ASP A 64 15.44 1.45 0.25
CA ASP A 64 16.06 2.51 1.06
C ASP A 64 15.83 3.89 0.42
N GLY A 65 15.94 3.99 -0.90
CA GLY A 65 15.64 5.20 -1.65
C GLY A 65 14.18 5.61 -1.55
N VAL A 66 13.26 4.66 -1.63
CA VAL A 66 11.82 4.90 -1.46
C VAL A 66 11.53 5.45 -0.07
N LEU A 67 12.10 4.84 0.97
CA LEU A 67 11.91 5.28 2.36
C LEU A 67 12.47 6.66 2.60
N GLU A 68 13.61 6.98 2.03
CA GLU A 68 14.19 8.31 2.11
C GLU A 68 13.28 9.34 1.46
N LEU A 69 12.71 9.01 0.30
CA LEU A 69 11.80 9.89 -0.44
C LEU A 69 10.51 10.15 0.35
N PHE A 70 9.92 9.11 0.95
CA PHE A 70 8.66 9.26 1.70
C PHE A 70 8.86 9.88 3.08
N GLY A 71 9.99 9.58 3.76
CA GLY A 71 10.28 10.16 5.06
C GLY A 71 9.16 9.92 6.08
N HIS A 72 8.60 11.03 6.60
CA HIS A 72 7.51 10.98 7.60
C HIS A 72 6.14 10.58 7.01
N ARG A 73 6.06 10.39 5.70
CA ARG A 73 4.81 9.95 5.04
C ARG A 73 4.64 8.43 5.04
N VAL A 74 5.28 7.74 5.96
CA VAL A 74 5.01 6.33 6.26
C VAL A 74 4.12 6.29 7.49
N LEU A 75 2.85 5.93 7.30
CA LEU A 75 1.83 5.96 8.34
C LEU A 75 1.87 4.70 9.20
N PRO A 76 1.88 4.84 10.53
CA PRO A 76 1.87 3.68 11.43
C PRO A 76 0.47 3.09 11.57
N PHE A 77 0.41 1.82 11.95
CA PHE A 77 -0.82 1.19 12.43
C PHE A 77 -0.99 1.56 13.89
N ASP A 78 -1.60 2.72 14.12
CA ASP A 78 -1.77 3.30 15.46
C ASP A 78 -3.13 2.92 16.09
N ILE A 79 -3.46 3.53 17.24
CA ILE A 79 -4.71 3.25 17.96
C ILE A 79 -5.92 3.59 17.10
N GLY A 80 -5.89 4.70 16.37
CA GLY A 80 -6.98 5.08 15.47
C GLY A 80 -7.18 4.04 14.37
N ALA A 81 -6.11 3.58 13.75
CA ALA A 81 -6.15 2.53 12.75
C ALA A 81 -6.67 1.21 13.33
N ALA A 82 -6.25 0.85 14.55
CA ALA A 82 -6.72 -0.36 15.20
C ALA A 82 -8.25 -0.35 15.41
N ARG A 83 -8.80 0.79 15.82
CA ARG A 83 -10.24 0.95 15.98
C ARG A 83 -10.99 0.84 14.67
N HIS A 84 -10.50 1.48 13.62
CA HIS A 84 -11.09 1.38 12.28
C HIS A 84 -11.01 -0.05 11.74
N TYR A 85 -9.91 -0.75 11.99
CA TYR A 85 -9.77 -2.15 11.60
C TYR A 85 -10.88 -3.01 12.22
N ALA A 86 -11.14 -2.85 13.51
CA ALA A 86 -12.17 -3.61 14.20
C ALA A 86 -13.55 -3.37 13.56
N ASP A 87 -13.89 -2.12 13.28
CA ASP A 87 -15.17 -1.77 12.65
C ASP A 87 -15.29 -2.34 11.24
N LEU A 88 -14.24 -2.22 10.43
CA LEU A 88 -14.20 -2.75 9.06
C LEU A 88 -14.30 -4.29 9.05
N ALA A 89 -13.56 -4.94 9.93
CA ALA A 89 -13.54 -6.40 10.01
C ALA A 89 -14.89 -6.96 10.48
N VAL A 90 -15.55 -6.32 11.45
CA VAL A 90 -16.88 -6.70 11.92
C VAL A 90 -17.89 -6.53 10.79
N ALA A 91 -17.86 -5.42 10.07
CA ALA A 91 -18.76 -5.16 8.95
C ALA A 91 -18.55 -6.18 7.82
N ALA A 92 -17.31 -6.50 7.48
CA ALA A 92 -16.98 -7.49 6.46
C ALA A 92 -17.49 -8.89 6.85
N ARG A 93 -17.28 -9.27 8.11
CA ARG A 93 -17.77 -10.55 8.64
C ARG A 93 -19.30 -10.64 8.61
N ALA A 94 -19.99 -9.58 9.00
CA ALA A 94 -21.45 -9.52 8.97
C ALA A 94 -21.99 -9.63 7.55
N ALA A 95 -21.27 -9.14 6.56
CA ALA A 95 -21.61 -9.25 5.14
C ALA A 95 -21.22 -10.62 4.54
N GLY A 96 -20.68 -11.55 5.34
CA GLY A 96 -20.23 -12.87 4.87
C GLY A 96 -18.96 -12.82 4.03
N LYS A 97 -18.16 -11.76 4.17
CA LYS A 97 -16.93 -11.56 3.41
C LYS A 97 -15.73 -11.59 4.34
N GLY A 98 -14.67 -12.29 3.90
CA GLY A 98 -13.37 -12.23 4.57
C GLY A 98 -12.63 -10.96 4.17
N PHE A 99 -11.74 -10.52 5.06
CA PHE A 99 -10.83 -9.43 4.76
C PHE A 99 -9.41 -9.92 5.06
N PRO A 100 -8.55 -10.09 4.06
CA PRO A 100 -7.17 -10.50 4.30
C PRO A 100 -6.51 -9.55 5.29
N THR A 101 -5.79 -10.09 6.26
CA THR A 101 -5.27 -9.31 7.38
C THR A 101 -4.37 -8.13 6.95
N PRO A 102 -3.37 -8.30 6.07
CA PRO A 102 -2.57 -7.16 5.64
C PRO A 102 -3.39 -6.07 4.95
N ASP A 103 -4.30 -6.45 4.05
CA ASP A 103 -5.18 -5.51 3.34
C ASP A 103 -6.10 -4.79 4.33
N GLY A 104 -6.62 -5.51 5.31
CA GLY A 104 -7.46 -4.94 6.36
C GLY A 104 -6.73 -3.88 7.18
N TYR A 105 -5.47 -4.12 7.51
CA TYR A 105 -4.66 -3.15 8.26
C TYR A 105 -4.37 -1.90 7.42
N ILE A 106 -4.04 -2.08 6.15
CA ILE A 106 -3.78 -0.96 5.23
C ILE A 106 -5.05 -0.12 5.05
N ALA A 107 -6.20 -0.79 4.84
CA ALA A 107 -7.49 -0.12 4.73
C ALA A 107 -7.82 0.70 5.98
N ALA A 108 -7.56 0.14 7.15
CA ALA A 108 -7.81 0.79 8.43
C ALA A 108 -6.94 2.03 8.62
N ILE A 109 -5.67 1.96 8.24
CA ILE A 109 -4.76 3.10 8.28
C ILE A 109 -5.29 4.23 7.38
N ALA A 110 -5.65 3.92 6.15
CA ALA A 110 -6.19 4.91 5.23
C ALA A 110 -7.51 5.49 5.72
N ALA A 111 -8.45 4.64 6.16
CA ALA A 111 -9.74 5.08 6.65
C ALA A 111 -9.63 5.99 7.87
N SER A 112 -8.70 5.69 8.79
CA SER A 112 -8.48 6.50 9.98
C SER A 112 -8.02 7.93 9.67
N LYS A 113 -7.44 8.14 8.49
CA LYS A 113 -6.96 9.44 8.02
C LYS A 113 -7.92 10.09 7.02
N GLY A 114 -8.93 9.37 6.56
CA GLY A 114 -9.80 9.83 5.48
C GLY A 114 -9.11 9.84 4.12
N PHE A 115 -8.10 8.99 3.92
CA PHE A 115 -7.34 8.90 2.69
C PHE A 115 -7.90 7.81 1.79
N ILE A 116 -7.69 7.93 0.47
CA ILE A 116 -8.01 6.89 -0.50
C ILE A 116 -6.85 5.90 -0.62
N ILE A 117 -7.10 4.75 -1.22
CA ILE A 117 -6.08 3.73 -1.46
C ILE A 117 -5.85 3.56 -2.96
N ALA A 118 -4.60 3.53 -3.37
CA ALA A 118 -4.20 3.11 -4.70
C ALA A 118 -3.79 1.64 -4.65
N THR A 119 -4.49 0.80 -5.40
CA THR A 119 -4.27 -0.64 -5.40
C THR A 119 -4.72 -1.27 -6.71
N ARG A 120 -4.08 -2.39 -7.07
CA ARG A 120 -4.54 -3.24 -8.16
C ARG A 120 -5.71 -4.13 -7.71
N ASP A 121 -5.72 -4.51 -6.45
CA ASP A 121 -6.68 -5.44 -5.87
C ASP A 121 -7.81 -4.66 -5.18
N THR A 122 -8.71 -4.11 -5.98
CA THR A 122 -9.71 -3.14 -5.52
C THR A 122 -10.85 -3.75 -4.72
N SER A 123 -11.25 -4.98 -5.04
CA SER A 123 -12.47 -5.60 -4.47
C SER A 123 -12.55 -5.64 -2.94
N PRO A 124 -11.50 -6.09 -2.21
CA PRO A 124 -11.58 -6.13 -0.75
C PRO A 124 -11.78 -4.76 -0.12
N PHE A 125 -11.15 -3.74 -0.69
CA PHE A 125 -11.21 -2.37 -0.19
C PHE A 125 -12.57 -1.74 -0.49
N GLU A 126 -13.10 -1.95 -1.70
CA GLU A 126 -14.43 -1.49 -2.08
C GLU A 126 -15.51 -2.10 -1.21
N ALA A 127 -15.40 -3.41 -0.93
CA ALA A 127 -16.33 -4.12 -0.05
C ALA A 127 -16.32 -3.57 1.37
N ALA A 128 -15.18 -3.03 1.82
CA ALA A 128 -15.04 -2.39 3.13
C ALA A 128 -15.48 -0.91 3.13
N GLY A 129 -15.92 -0.38 1.98
CA GLY A 129 -16.35 1.01 1.88
C GLY A 129 -15.22 2.02 1.76
N VAL A 130 -14.00 1.58 1.46
CA VAL A 130 -12.86 2.47 1.24
C VAL A 130 -12.85 2.92 -0.22
N ILE A 131 -12.57 4.20 -0.44
CA ILE A 131 -12.43 4.74 -1.80
C ILE A 131 -11.09 4.27 -2.37
N VAL A 132 -11.13 3.71 -3.59
CA VAL A 132 -9.96 3.13 -4.24
C VAL A 132 -9.73 3.73 -5.62
N VAL A 133 -8.48 3.70 -6.05
CA VAL A 133 -8.06 3.98 -7.43
C VAL A 133 -7.13 2.86 -7.87
N ASN A 134 -7.27 2.42 -9.12
CA ASN A 134 -6.40 1.39 -9.68
C ASN A 134 -5.45 2.02 -10.71
N PRO A 135 -4.16 2.19 -10.36
CA PRO A 135 -3.18 2.79 -11.28
C PRO A 135 -2.97 2.01 -12.58
N TRP A 136 -3.26 0.70 -12.59
CA TRP A 136 -3.15 -0.11 -13.82
C TRP A 136 -4.21 0.26 -14.86
N ASP A 137 -5.33 0.88 -14.44
CA ASP A 137 -6.38 1.35 -15.33
C ASP A 137 -6.12 2.77 -15.86
N HIS A 138 -5.02 3.38 -15.46
CA HIS A 138 -4.67 4.74 -15.86
C HIS A 138 -4.34 4.82 -17.35
N ARG A 139 -4.78 5.86 -17.99
CA ARG A 139 -4.59 6.10 -19.43
C ARG A 139 -3.79 7.35 -19.73
#